data_e9f66f81ec42d74f5a8396d377707667
#
_entry.id   e9f66f81ec42d74f5a8396d377707667
#
_cell.length_a   1.000
_cell.length_b   1.000
_cell.length_c   1.000
_cell.angle_alpha   90.00
_cell.angle_beta   90.00
_cell.angle_gamma   90.00
#
_symmetry.space_group_name_H-M   'P 1'
#
loop_
_entity.id
_entity.type
_entity.pdbx_description
1 polymer ?
#
loop_
_entity_poly.entity_id
_entity_poly.type
_entity_poly.pdbx_seq_one_letter_code
_entity_poly.pdbx_strand_id
1 'polypeptide(L)'
;MDLSSLRRAYTGHVPDLMGARGGSAVLVPLVDTADGPGLLYEIRSATVRQPNEVCFPGGKTESGETAVQCALRETWEELAIPPEAVEVIGEMDFLHIRSNCLLRPVLGRVDGAALADIRPWAAEVADTFLVPLAWLRDHPPAVYIHRQPVSISDFPYEDAGITDDYLWRPYYMEVPVYHGLPHPLWGLTARITMDVVAHL
;
A
#
# COMPACT_ATOMS: atom_id res chain seq x y z
N MET A 1 14.31 -12.96 39.42
CA MET A 1 13.72 -12.39 38.20
C MET A 1 12.30 -12.91 38.10
N ASP A 2 11.30 -12.01 38.00
CA ASP A 2 9.89 -12.41 37.96
C ASP A 2 9.44 -12.56 36.49
N LEU A 3 8.93 -13.72 36.11
CA LEU A 3 8.43 -14.01 34.78
C LEU A 3 6.98 -13.57 34.56
N SER A 4 6.32 -13.03 35.58
CA SER A 4 4.91 -12.63 35.53
C SER A 4 4.66 -11.52 34.46
N SER A 5 5.60 -10.61 34.31
CA SER A 5 5.55 -9.54 33.30
C SER A 5 5.57 -10.10 31.88
N LEU A 6 6.45 -11.08 31.62
CA LEU A 6 6.52 -11.73 30.30
C LEU A 6 5.25 -12.53 30.01
N ARG A 7 4.73 -13.26 31.00
CA ARG A 7 3.46 -13.97 30.84
C ARG A 7 2.33 -13.01 30.51
N ARG A 8 2.18 -11.89 31.22
CA ARG A 8 1.16 -10.89 30.92
C ARG A 8 1.32 -10.30 29.51
N ALA A 9 2.55 -10.03 29.08
CA ALA A 9 2.82 -9.42 27.79
C ALA A 9 2.49 -10.34 26.61
N TYR A 10 2.69 -11.67 26.78
CA TYR A 10 2.56 -12.61 25.68
C TYR A 10 1.34 -13.53 25.73
N THR A 11 0.63 -13.61 26.85
CA THR A 11 -0.62 -14.40 26.91
C THR A 11 -1.71 -13.68 26.11
N GLY A 12 -2.16 -14.31 25.02
CA GLY A 12 -3.17 -13.74 24.11
C GLY A 12 -2.64 -12.63 23.19
N HIS A 13 -1.32 -12.42 23.14
CA HIS A 13 -0.70 -11.46 22.24
C HIS A 13 -0.92 -11.88 20.79
N VAL A 14 -1.43 -10.97 19.97
CA VAL A 14 -1.49 -11.13 18.51
C VAL A 14 -0.17 -10.60 17.93
N PRO A 15 0.61 -11.43 17.23
CA PRO A 15 1.88 -10.99 16.65
C PRO A 15 1.68 -9.86 15.64
N ASP A 16 2.61 -8.92 15.65
CA ASP A 16 2.70 -7.82 14.66
C ASP A 16 4.18 -7.61 14.30
N LEU A 17 4.45 -6.71 13.37
CA LEU A 17 5.82 -6.38 12.96
C LEU A 17 6.61 -5.82 14.16
N MET A 18 7.71 -6.50 14.52
CA MET A 18 8.56 -6.03 15.61
C MET A 18 9.16 -4.65 15.28
N GLY A 19 8.94 -3.69 16.18
CA GLY A 19 9.41 -2.32 16.01
C GLY A 19 8.59 -1.51 15.01
N ALA A 20 7.34 -1.93 14.71
CA ALA A 20 6.43 -1.15 13.88
C ALA A 20 6.26 0.27 14.42
N ARG A 21 6.33 1.25 13.51
CA ARG A 21 6.20 2.69 13.82
C ARG A 21 4.88 3.28 13.31
N GLY A 22 3.85 2.45 13.22
CA GLY A 22 2.56 2.78 12.64
C GLY A 22 2.28 2.00 11.36
N GLY A 23 1.14 2.27 10.77
CA GLY A 23 0.68 1.66 9.55
C GLY A 23 -0.02 2.67 8.65
N SER A 24 -0.29 2.23 7.46
CA SER A 24 -1.16 2.89 6.51
C SER A 24 -2.09 1.86 5.91
N ALA A 25 -3.26 2.29 5.51
CA ALA A 25 -4.17 1.45 4.74
C ALA A 25 -4.63 2.19 3.48
N VAL A 26 -4.87 1.43 2.43
CA VAL A 26 -5.40 1.94 1.16
C VAL A 26 -6.61 1.11 0.77
N LEU A 27 -7.61 1.74 0.20
CA LEU A 27 -8.66 1.01 -0.51
C LEU A 27 -8.14 0.68 -1.91
N VAL A 28 -8.36 -0.54 -2.35
CA VAL A 28 -8.18 -0.98 -3.75
C VAL A 28 -9.57 -1.02 -4.38
N PRO A 29 -10.02 0.08 -5.02
CA PRO A 29 -11.40 0.20 -5.44
C PRO A 29 -11.62 -0.56 -6.75
N LEU A 30 -12.37 -1.65 -6.66
CA LEU A 30 -12.88 -2.38 -7.81
C LEU A 30 -14.21 -1.76 -8.24
N VAL A 31 -14.30 -1.36 -9.49
CA VAL A 31 -15.46 -0.67 -10.05
C VAL A 31 -16.01 -1.43 -11.23
N ASP A 32 -17.33 -1.66 -11.26
CA ASP A 32 -17.98 -2.20 -12.44
C ASP A 32 -18.22 -1.09 -13.47
N THR A 33 -17.73 -1.31 -14.68
CA THR A 33 -17.96 -0.42 -15.82
C THR A 33 -18.69 -1.14 -16.96
N ALA A 34 -19.13 -0.39 -17.96
CA ALA A 34 -19.74 -0.98 -19.16
C ALA A 34 -18.82 -1.93 -19.91
N ASP A 35 -17.49 -1.71 -19.80
CA ASP A 35 -16.44 -2.50 -20.45
C ASP A 35 -15.88 -3.61 -19.54
N GLY A 36 -16.53 -3.86 -18.39
CA GLY A 36 -16.11 -4.82 -17.40
C GLY A 36 -15.48 -4.16 -16.15
N PRO A 37 -15.06 -4.95 -15.17
CA PRO A 37 -14.50 -4.42 -13.92
C PRO A 37 -13.13 -3.76 -14.16
N GLY A 38 -12.87 -2.69 -13.40
CA GLY A 38 -11.61 -1.95 -13.44
C GLY A 38 -11.18 -1.51 -12.04
N LEU A 39 -9.95 -1.08 -11.90
CA LEU A 39 -9.40 -0.47 -10.69
C LEU A 39 -9.37 1.04 -10.85
N LEU A 40 -9.87 1.73 -9.82
CA LEU A 40 -9.79 3.18 -9.71
C LEU A 40 -8.48 3.58 -9.03
N TYR A 41 -7.78 4.51 -9.62
CA TYR A 41 -6.56 5.12 -9.09
C TYR A 41 -6.76 6.62 -8.93
N GLU A 42 -5.97 7.21 -8.07
CA GLU A 42 -5.82 8.65 -7.96
C GLU A 42 -4.42 9.09 -8.36
N ILE A 43 -4.30 10.36 -8.74
CA ILE A 43 -3.05 11.06 -9.01
C ILE A 43 -2.84 12.06 -7.87
N ARG A 44 -1.73 11.92 -7.17
CA ARG A 44 -1.39 12.81 -6.05
C ARG A 44 -1.19 14.23 -6.52
N SER A 45 -1.69 15.20 -5.74
CA SER A 45 -1.53 16.60 -6.07
C SER A 45 -0.05 17.05 -6.02
N ALA A 46 0.25 18.17 -6.66
CA ALA A 46 1.60 18.73 -6.67
C ALA A 46 2.07 19.23 -5.29
N THR A 47 1.17 19.36 -4.31
CA THR A 47 1.43 19.94 -2.99
C THR A 47 1.73 18.91 -1.90
N VAL A 48 1.52 17.62 -2.18
CA VAL A 48 1.76 16.54 -1.22
C VAL A 48 3.11 15.85 -1.47
N ARG A 49 3.49 14.96 -0.55
CA ARG A 49 4.70 14.12 -0.75
C ARG A 49 4.48 13.20 -1.94
N GLN A 50 5.54 12.97 -2.73
CA GLN A 50 5.50 12.15 -3.96
C GLN A 50 4.46 12.71 -4.95
N PRO A 51 4.61 13.96 -5.38
CA PRO A 51 3.64 14.64 -6.24
C PRO A 51 3.53 13.93 -7.61
N ASN A 52 2.32 13.94 -8.18
CA ASN A 52 1.97 13.35 -9.48
C ASN A 52 2.17 11.82 -9.56
N GLU A 53 2.44 11.14 -8.45
CA GLU A 53 2.45 9.68 -8.45
C GLU A 53 1.03 9.12 -8.45
N VAL A 54 0.89 7.96 -9.09
CA VAL A 54 -0.36 7.19 -9.08
C VAL A 54 -0.41 6.35 -7.81
N CYS A 55 -1.52 6.43 -7.08
CA CYS A 55 -1.75 5.62 -5.90
C CYS A 55 -3.20 5.15 -5.80
N PHE A 56 -3.45 4.30 -4.84
CA PHE A 56 -4.78 4.01 -4.34
C PHE A 56 -5.14 5.01 -3.24
N PRO A 57 -6.42 5.39 -3.07
CA PRO A 57 -6.84 6.25 -1.99
C PRO A 57 -6.52 5.62 -0.64
N GLY A 58 -5.99 6.42 0.29
CA GLY A 58 -5.61 5.93 1.58
C GLY A 58 -4.52 6.73 2.28
N GLY A 59 -4.32 6.43 3.55
CA GLY A 59 -3.42 7.19 4.40
C GLY A 59 -2.95 6.45 5.64
N LYS A 60 -2.59 7.23 6.66
CA LYS A 60 -2.12 6.69 7.94
C LYS A 60 -3.27 6.23 8.80
N THR A 61 -3.09 5.06 9.43
CA THR A 61 -4.03 4.59 10.46
C THR A 61 -3.96 5.49 11.70
N GLU A 62 -5.12 5.84 12.21
CA GLU A 62 -5.27 6.52 13.50
C GLU A 62 -5.26 5.52 14.66
N SER A 63 -5.13 6.05 15.89
CA SER A 63 -5.07 5.19 17.08
C SER A 63 -6.38 4.44 17.30
N GLY A 64 -6.31 3.12 17.31
CA GLY A 64 -7.46 2.23 17.49
C GLY A 64 -8.25 1.94 16.20
N GLU A 65 -7.81 2.49 15.07
CA GLU A 65 -8.45 2.29 13.77
C GLU A 65 -7.97 0.98 13.13
N THR A 66 -8.90 0.22 12.56
CA THR A 66 -8.57 -0.94 11.73
C THR A 66 -8.13 -0.49 10.33
N ALA A 67 -7.49 -1.40 9.57
CA ALA A 67 -7.11 -1.10 8.18
C ALA A 67 -8.32 -0.78 7.32
N VAL A 68 -9.43 -1.50 7.50
CA VAL A 68 -10.70 -1.25 6.78
C VAL A 68 -11.25 0.14 7.11
N GLN A 69 -11.31 0.50 8.39
CA GLN A 69 -11.81 1.82 8.79
C GLN A 69 -10.95 2.95 8.20
N CYS A 70 -9.63 2.82 8.27
CA CYS A 70 -8.70 3.79 7.68
C CYS A 70 -8.90 3.91 6.16
N ALA A 71 -8.91 2.80 5.44
CA ALA A 71 -9.07 2.81 3.99
C ALA A 71 -10.39 3.48 3.55
N LEU A 72 -11.49 3.19 4.25
CA LEU A 72 -12.79 3.80 3.95
C LEU A 72 -12.84 5.30 4.30
N ARG A 73 -12.29 5.71 5.46
CA ARG A 73 -12.24 7.11 5.88
C ARG A 73 -11.43 7.95 4.90
N GLU A 74 -10.21 7.51 4.59
CA GLU A 74 -9.32 8.23 3.66
C GLU A 74 -9.95 8.34 2.25
N THR A 75 -10.58 7.24 1.77
CA THR A 75 -11.28 7.25 0.48
C THR A 75 -12.42 8.27 0.46
N TRP A 76 -13.12 8.42 1.57
CA TRP A 76 -14.16 9.43 1.67
C TRP A 76 -13.58 10.85 1.72
N GLU A 77 -12.52 11.06 2.48
CA GLU A 77 -11.84 12.36 2.60
C GLU A 77 -11.22 12.81 1.26
N GLU A 78 -10.57 11.87 0.55
CA GLU A 78 -9.86 12.16 -0.70
C GLU A 78 -10.76 12.23 -1.93
N LEU A 79 -11.76 11.35 -2.03
CA LEU A 79 -12.58 11.17 -3.25
C LEU A 79 -14.08 11.45 -3.06
N ALA A 80 -14.53 11.71 -1.84
CA ALA A 80 -15.93 11.82 -1.46
C ALA A 80 -16.78 10.56 -1.77
N ILE A 81 -16.15 9.38 -1.82
CA ILE A 81 -16.85 8.10 -1.93
C ILE A 81 -17.24 7.67 -0.52
N PRO A 82 -18.54 7.64 -0.18
CA PRO A 82 -18.96 7.36 1.18
C PRO A 82 -18.77 5.86 1.52
N PRO A 83 -18.45 5.51 2.78
CA PRO A 83 -18.22 4.13 3.19
C PRO A 83 -19.32 3.16 2.83
N GLU A 84 -20.58 3.60 2.85
CA GLU A 84 -21.75 2.79 2.49
C GLU A 84 -21.86 2.46 0.99
N ALA A 85 -21.11 3.17 0.13
CA ALA A 85 -21.00 2.86 -1.30
C ALA A 85 -19.89 1.84 -1.60
N VAL A 86 -19.21 1.34 -0.57
CA VAL A 86 -18.12 0.39 -0.69
C VAL A 86 -18.50 -0.93 -0.04
N GLU A 87 -18.65 -1.97 -0.83
CA GLU A 87 -18.71 -3.35 -0.35
C GLU A 87 -17.28 -3.85 -0.09
N VAL A 88 -16.88 -3.95 1.18
CA VAL A 88 -15.56 -4.47 1.54
C VAL A 88 -15.51 -5.97 1.24
N ILE A 89 -14.63 -6.37 0.33
CA ILE A 89 -14.41 -7.78 -0.03
C ILE A 89 -13.45 -8.43 0.99
N GLY A 90 -12.39 -7.73 1.37
CA GLY A 90 -11.46 -8.20 2.39
C GLY A 90 -10.14 -7.46 2.44
N GLU A 91 -9.36 -7.73 3.48
CA GLU A 91 -7.97 -7.28 3.56
C GLU A 91 -7.10 -8.17 2.67
N MET A 92 -6.19 -7.57 1.93
CA MET A 92 -5.20 -8.26 1.11
C MET A 92 -3.92 -8.51 1.92
N ASP A 93 -2.95 -9.20 1.35
CA ASP A 93 -1.62 -9.33 1.94
C ASP A 93 -0.96 -7.96 2.11
N PHE A 94 -0.39 -7.73 3.29
CA PHE A 94 0.22 -6.45 3.61
C PHE A 94 1.66 -6.34 3.09
N LEU A 95 2.09 -5.12 2.84
CA LEU A 95 3.44 -4.79 2.43
C LEU A 95 4.23 -4.18 3.58
N HIS A 96 5.44 -4.70 3.83
CA HIS A 96 6.41 -4.00 4.66
C HIS A 96 7.05 -2.88 3.83
N ILE A 97 6.86 -1.65 4.28
CA ILE A 97 7.47 -0.47 3.65
C ILE A 97 8.59 0.09 4.52
N ARG A 98 9.33 1.05 3.98
CA ARG A 98 10.46 1.66 4.69
C ARG A 98 10.05 2.18 6.07
N SER A 99 11.00 2.24 6.99
CA SER A 99 10.83 2.77 8.36
C SER A 99 9.93 1.92 9.28
N ASN A 100 9.91 0.60 9.06
CA ASN A 100 9.11 -0.33 9.85
C ASN A 100 7.61 0.02 9.88
N CYS A 101 7.08 0.45 8.74
CA CYS A 101 5.65 0.66 8.55
C CYS A 101 5.05 -0.46 7.72
N LEU A 102 3.79 -0.77 8.00
CA LEU A 102 2.99 -1.69 7.19
C LEU A 102 2.02 -0.89 6.32
N LEU A 103 1.89 -1.30 5.06
CA LEU A 103 0.82 -0.87 4.18
C LEU A 103 -0.16 -2.03 4.04
N ARG A 104 -1.41 -1.80 4.43
CA ARG A 104 -2.49 -2.79 4.43
C ARG A 104 -3.51 -2.43 3.34
N PRO A 105 -3.47 -3.10 2.18
CA PRO A 105 -4.48 -2.90 1.15
C PRO A 105 -5.79 -3.59 1.54
N VAL A 106 -6.89 -2.93 1.23
CA VAL A 106 -8.25 -3.44 1.43
C VAL A 106 -8.94 -3.47 0.08
N LEU A 107 -9.31 -4.64 -0.40
CA LEU A 107 -10.08 -4.77 -1.63
C LEU A 107 -11.55 -4.44 -1.35
N GLY A 108 -12.10 -3.50 -2.08
CA GLY A 108 -13.50 -3.12 -1.96
C GLY A 108 -14.13 -2.85 -3.31
N ARG A 109 -15.37 -3.31 -3.49
CA ARG A 109 -16.18 -3.00 -4.67
C ARG A 109 -16.93 -1.69 -4.44
N VAL A 110 -16.71 -0.74 -5.31
CA VAL A 110 -17.37 0.56 -5.28
C VAL A 110 -18.58 0.54 -6.17
N ASP A 111 -19.72 1.01 -5.67
CA ASP A 111 -20.93 1.18 -6.48
C ASP A 111 -20.63 2.16 -7.63
N GLY A 112 -20.90 1.72 -8.87
CA GLY A 112 -20.67 2.54 -10.06
C GLY A 112 -21.45 3.87 -10.05
N ALA A 113 -22.56 3.96 -9.34
CA ALA A 113 -23.29 5.20 -9.17
C ALA A 113 -22.48 6.25 -8.37
N ALA A 114 -21.67 5.81 -7.40
CA ALA A 114 -20.82 6.69 -6.61
C ALA A 114 -19.72 7.37 -7.43
N LEU A 115 -19.33 6.78 -8.57
CA LEU A 115 -18.32 7.37 -9.45
C LEU A 115 -18.79 8.69 -10.09
N ALA A 116 -20.08 8.84 -10.34
CA ALA A 116 -20.64 10.09 -10.89
C ALA A 116 -20.50 11.27 -9.94
N ASP A 117 -20.38 10.99 -8.65
CA ASP A 117 -20.33 11.98 -7.56
C ASP A 117 -18.91 12.12 -6.96
N ILE A 118 -17.90 11.46 -7.54
CA ILE A 118 -16.51 11.63 -7.10
C ILE A 118 -16.13 13.10 -7.12
N ARG A 119 -15.58 13.58 -6.00
CA ARG A 119 -15.10 14.95 -5.81
C ARG A 119 -13.72 14.90 -5.19
N PRO A 120 -12.66 14.78 -6.01
CA PRO A 120 -11.30 14.77 -5.51
C PRO A 120 -11.01 16.01 -4.67
N TRP A 121 -10.46 15.80 -3.47
CA TRP A 121 -9.99 16.92 -2.66
C TRP A 121 -8.70 17.47 -3.25
N ALA A 122 -8.80 18.60 -3.93
CA ALA A 122 -7.73 19.18 -4.74
C ALA A 122 -6.42 19.47 -3.98
N ALA A 123 -6.46 19.51 -2.64
CA ALA A 123 -5.26 19.64 -1.83
C ALA A 123 -4.40 18.36 -1.86
N GLU A 124 -5.01 17.19 -2.02
CA GLU A 124 -4.31 15.88 -2.00
C GLU A 124 -4.39 15.14 -3.32
N VAL A 125 -5.49 15.24 -4.05
CA VAL A 125 -5.76 14.50 -5.28
C VAL A 125 -5.91 15.46 -6.45
N ALA A 126 -5.05 15.31 -7.46
CA ALA A 126 -5.10 16.10 -8.68
C ALA A 126 -6.14 15.58 -9.67
N ASP A 127 -6.26 14.26 -9.80
CA ASP A 127 -7.17 13.60 -10.74
C ASP A 127 -7.38 12.14 -10.36
N THR A 128 -8.33 11.47 -11.04
CA THR A 128 -8.59 10.04 -10.92
C THR A 128 -8.72 9.40 -12.29
N PHE A 129 -8.36 8.12 -12.40
CA PHE A 129 -8.55 7.36 -13.64
C PHE A 129 -8.82 5.88 -13.35
N LEU A 130 -9.49 5.24 -14.30
CA LEU A 130 -9.82 3.83 -14.25
C LEU A 130 -8.94 3.04 -15.23
N VAL A 131 -8.49 1.85 -14.80
CA VAL A 131 -7.83 0.89 -15.68
C VAL A 131 -8.63 -0.41 -15.65
N PRO A 132 -9.13 -0.89 -16.79
CA PRO A 132 -9.84 -2.17 -16.87
C PRO A 132 -8.96 -3.34 -16.41
N LEU A 133 -9.51 -4.28 -15.63
CA LEU A 133 -8.78 -5.47 -15.22
C LEU A 133 -8.32 -6.32 -16.42
N ALA A 134 -9.13 -6.38 -17.47
CA ALA A 134 -8.75 -7.06 -18.71
C ALA A 134 -7.47 -6.46 -19.32
N TRP A 135 -7.34 -5.13 -19.31
CA TRP A 135 -6.13 -4.48 -19.79
C TRP A 135 -4.92 -4.82 -18.93
N LEU A 136 -5.06 -4.75 -17.59
CA LEU A 136 -3.98 -5.08 -16.64
C LEU A 136 -3.50 -6.52 -16.78
N ARG A 137 -4.43 -7.47 -16.98
CA ARG A 137 -4.11 -8.89 -17.21
C ARG A 137 -3.34 -9.09 -18.53
N ASP A 138 -3.75 -8.40 -19.59
CA ASP A 138 -3.20 -8.59 -20.93
C ASP A 138 -1.88 -7.80 -21.13
N HIS A 139 -1.54 -6.89 -20.22
CA HIS A 139 -0.33 -6.06 -20.24
C HIS A 139 0.44 -6.18 -18.93
N PRO A 140 1.10 -7.31 -18.68
CA PRO A 140 1.86 -7.49 -17.44
C PRO A 140 2.99 -6.45 -17.31
N PRO A 141 3.32 -6.02 -16.09
CA PRO A 141 4.36 -5.01 -15.88
C PRO A 141 5.75 -5.58 -16.14
N ALA A 142 6.67 -4.73 -16.56
CA ALA A 142 8.09 -5.02 -16.47
C ALA A 142 8.56 -4.89 -15.01
N VAL A 143 9.30 -5.89 -14.53
CA VAL A 143 9.79 -5.91 -13.14
C VAL A 143 11.27 -5.57 -13.11
N TYR A 144 11.63 -4.51 -12.40
CA TYR A 144 12.99 -4.06 -12.19
C TYR A 144 13.43 -4.40 -10.76
N ILE A 145 14.72 -4.68 -10.59
CA ILE A 145 15.28 -4.98 -9.27
C ILE A 145 16.01 -3.76 -8.73
N HIS A 146 15.49 -3.19 -7.67
CA HIS A 146 16.19 -2.17 -6.91
C HIS A 146 17.09 -2.84 -5.86
N ARG A 147 18.40 -2.62 -5.97
CA ARG A 147 19.39 -3.13 -5.02
C ARG A 147 19.82 -2.02 -4.09
N GLN A 148 19.61 -2.20 -2.79
CA GLN A 148 20.13 -1.31 -1.77
C GLN A 148 21.36 -1.93 -1.11
N PRO A 149 22.54 -1.32 -1.23
CA PRO A 149 23.71 -1.74 -0.46
C PRO A 149 23.44 -1.47 1.03
N VAL A 150 23.94 -2.34 1.88
CA VAL A 150 23.91 -2.12 3.33
C VAL A 150 25.15 -1.34 3.71
N SER A 151 24.96 -0.22 4.39
CA SER A 151 26.01 0.52 5.06
C SER A 151 25.61 0.70 6.51
N ILE A 152 26.47 0.28 7.43
CA ILE A 152 26.27 0.45 8.87
C ILE A 152 27.43 1.28 9.38
N SER A 153 27.14 2.44 9.95
CA SER A 153 28.11 3.28 10.63
C SER A 153 28.24 2.87 12.10
N ASP A 154 29.45 2.96 12.64
CA ASP A 154 29.73 2.77 14.06
C ASP A 154 29.30 1.39 14.63
N PHE A 155 29.29 0.36 13.78
CA PHE A 155 28.93 -0.98 14.22
C PHE A 155 30.10 -1.60 15.02
N PRO A 156 29.85 -2.14 16.22
CA PRO A 156 30.89 -2.73 17.05
C PRO A 156 31.22 -4.15 16.62
N TYR A 157 32.00 -4.29 15.56
CA TYR A 157 32.33 -5.58 14.94
C TYR A 157 32.98 -6.56 15.90
N GLU A 158 33.94 -6.10 16.73
CA GLU A 158 34.62 -6.92 17.72
C GLU A 158 33.64 -7.47 18.78
N ASP A 159 32.74 -6.62 19.33
CA ASP A 159 31.74 -7.04 20.33
C ASP A 159 30.73 -8.00 19.73
N ALA A 160 30.43 -7.87 18.41
CA ALA A 160 29.58 -8.79 17.68
C ALA A 160 30.28 -10.09 17.29
N GLY A 161 31.61 -10.21 17.50
CA GLY A 161 32.40 -11.40 17.16
C GLY A 161 32.57 -11.62 15.66
N ILE A 162 32.50 -10.54 14.86
CA ILE A 162 32.70 -10.56 13.41
C ILE A 162 33.75 -9.54 13.01
N THR A 163 34.27 -9.67 11.80
CA THR A 163 35.28 -8.77 11.26
C THR A 163 34.67 -7.62 10.46
N ASP A 164 35.39 -6.53 10.23
CA ASP A 164 34.93 -5.35 9.51
C ASP A 164 34.70 -5.60 8.01
N ASP A 165 35.22 -6.70 7.48
CA ASP A 165 34.95 -7.19 6.13
C ASP A 165 33.70 -8.08 6.03
N TYR A 166 32.88 -8.18 7.11
CA TYR A 166 31.65 -8.96 7.11
C TYR A 166 30.70 -8.52 6.00
N LEU A 167 30.35 -9.47 5.12
CA LEU A 167 29.51 -9.20 3.96
C LEU A 167 28.03 -9.13 4.34
N TRP A 168 27.56 -7.93 4.60
CA TRP A 168 26.12 -7.68 4.78
C TRP A 168 25.36 -7.97 3.49
N ARG A 169 24.28 -8.74 3.59
CA ARG A 169 23.45 -9.04 2.44
C ARG A 169 22.68 -7.80 1.99
N PRO A 170 22.81 -7.40 0.72
CA PRO A 170 22.03 -6.29 0.20
C PRO A 170 20.53 -6.61 0.23
N TYR A 171 19.73 -5.59 0.44
CA TYR A 171 18.28 -5.69 0.31
C TYR A 171 17.89 -5.52 -1.17
N TYR A 172 17.03 -6.40 -1.64
CA TYR A 172 16.47 -6.35 -2.99
C TYR A 172 14.98 -6.08 -2.91
N MET A 173 14.50 -5.19 -3.77
CA MET A 173 13.09 -4.88 -3.90
C MET A 173 12.70 -4.93 -5.38
N GLU A 174 11.63 -5.65 -5.67
CA GLU A 174 11.01 -5.63 -6.98
C GLU A 174 10.23 -4.33 -7.17
N VAL A 175 10.45 -3.70 -8.32
CA VAL A 175 9.78 -2.47 -8.72
C VAL A 175 9.09 -2.73 -10.05
N PRO A 176 7.82 -3.15 -10.05
CA PRO A 176 7.04 -3.30 -11.26
C PRO A 176 6.67 -1.94 -11.85
N VAL A 177 6.59 -1.90 -13.18
CA VAL A 177 6.20 -0.73 -13.97
C VAL A 177 5.26 -1.18 -15.08
N TYR A 178 4.03 -0.70 -15.09
CA TYR A 178 3.09 -0.87 -16.20
C TYR A 178 3.35 0.19 -17.27
N HIS A 179 3.61 -0.27 -18.48
CA HIS A 179 3.82 0.60 -19.65
C HIS A 179 2.55 0.75 -20.47
N GLY A 180 2.39 1.90 -21.13
CA GLY A 180 1.26 2.13 -22.02
C GLY A 180 0.02 2.75 -21.37
N LEU A 181 0.07 3.06 -20.08
CA LEU A 181 -0.96 3.83 -19.42
C LEU A 181 -0.70 5.35 -19.58
N PRO A 182 -1.75 6.18 -19.51
CA PRO A 182 -1.60 7.64 -19.59
C PRO A 182 -0.84 8.22 -18.39
N HIS A 183 -0.88 7.53 -17.27
CA HIS A 183 -0.18 7.89 -16.02
C HIS A 183 0.74 6.77 -15.58
N PRO A 184 1.95 7.07 -15.06
CA PRO A 184 2.94 6.06 -14.67
C PRO A 184 2.44 5.22 -13.47
N LEU A 185 2.09 3.97 -13.68
CA LEU A 185 1.73 3.02 -12.64
C LEU A 185 2.94 2.16 -12.31
N TRP A 186 3.53 2.35 -11.12
CA TRP A 186 4.75 1.68 -10.71
C TRP A 186 4.87 1.49 -9.19
N GLY A 187 5.91 0.81 -8.73
CA GLY A 187 6.26 0.71 -7.32
C GLY A 187 5.24 -0.07 -6.47
N LEU A 188 4.88 0.47 -5.31
CA LEU A 188 3.97 -0.20 -4.37
C LEU A 188 2.56 -0.36 -4.94
N THR A 189 2.05 0.67 -5.61
CA THR A 189 0.73 0.64 -6.25
C THR A 189 0.67 -0.44 -7.32
N ALA A 190 1.70 -0.54 -8.16
CA ALA A 190 1.80 -1.59 -9.18
C ALA A 190 1.94 -3.00 -8.55
N ARG A 191 2.62 -3.14 -7.39
CA ARG A 191 2.71 -4.43 -6.68
C ARG A 191 1.35 -4.89 -6.18
N ILE A 192 0.56 -3.99 -5.59
CA ILE A 192 -0.82 -4.29 -5.16
C ILE A 192 -1.67 -4.65 -6.38
N THR A 193 -1.54 -3.90 -7.47
CA THR A 193 -2.24 -4.20 -8.73
C THR A 193 -1.89 -5.59 -9.28
N MET A 194 -0.61 -5.98 -9.25
CA MET A 194 -0.16 -7.32 -9.67
C MET A 194 -0.81 -8.41 -8.83
N ASP A 195 -0.91 -8.19 -7.52
CA ASP A 195 -1.55 -9.16 -6.63
C ASP A 195 -3.03 -9.35 -6.97
N VAL A 196 -3.77 -8.28 -7.22
CA VAL A 196 -5.16 -8.38 -7.72
C VAL A 196 -5.23 -9.18 -9.02
N VAL A 197 -4.37 -8.87 -9.99
CA VAL A 197 -4.37 -9.54 -11.31
C VAL A 197 -3.98 -11.02 -11.21
N ALA A 198 -3.13 -11.38 -10.26
CA ALA A 198 -2.73 -12.77 -10.04
C ALA A 198 -3.87 -13.67 -9.54
N HIS A 199 -4.97 -13.09 -9.07
CA HIS A 199 -6.16 -13.80 -8.58
C HIS A 199 -7.33 -13.80 -9.57
N LEU A 200 -7.12 -13.31 -10.80
CA LEU A 200 -8.09 -13.36 -11.91
C LEU A 200 -7.92 -14.66 -12.72
#